data_2bd8eeaf81c2720873db2499cc71fe6f
#
_entry.id   2bd8eeaf81c2720873db2499cc71fe6f
#
_cell.length_a   1.000
_cell.length_b   1.000
_cell.length_c   1.000
_cell.angle_alpha   90.00
_cell.angle_beta   90.00
_cell.angle_gamma   90.00
#
_symmetry.space_group_name_H-M   'P 1'
#
loop_
_entity.id
_entity.type
_entity.pdbx_description
1 polymer ?
#
loop_
_entity_poly.entity_id
_entity_poly.type
_entity_poly.pdbx_seq_one_letter_code
_entity_poly.pdbx_strand_id
1 'polypeptide(L)'
;VMWTARTEENYYRFYCPFALSTKTLGEIGVNRFKVGNTVNDFSVSGIKSALAENGIPCKKMYSDIGIMQKLSSRVENGETYYFSGTYSGDFTAIIKSKDLITWEYVSQPDFINDSKWENATYVLGDKVYYFVRQQDTNKCGFLTAYNLLTNTWDRPVEIEDCQSRGDFIYYKD
;
A
#
# COMPACT_ATOMS: atom_id res chain seq x y z
N VAL A 1 -3.60 1.43 16.24
CA VAL A 1 -2.64 2.42 15.73
C VAL A 1 -1.58 1.71 14.94
N MET A 2 -1.15 2.29 13.81
CA MET A 2 -0.05 1.77 12.98
C MET A 2 0.92 2.90 12.65
N TRP A 3 2.21 2.59 12.62
CA TRP A 3 3.27 3.54 12.27
C TRP A 3 4.47 2.82 11.65
N THR A 4 5.40 3.57 11.11
CA THR A 4 6.70 3.05 10.65
C THR A 4 7.81 3.62 11.51
N ALA A 5 8.80 2.80 11.80
CA ALA A 5 10.00 3.23 12.51
C ALA A 5 11.22 2.45 12.03
N ARG A 6 12.38 3.11 12.15
CA ARG A 6 13.67 2.51 11.86
C ARG A 6 14.25 1.90 13.14
N THR A 7 14.72 0.67 13.01
CA THR A 7 15.65 0.06 13.98
C THR A 7 17.09 0.20 13.45
N GLU A 8 18.07 -0.31 14.16
CA GLU A 8 19.47 -0.27 13.74
C GLU A 8 19.68 -0.96 12.37
N GLU A 9 18.93 -2.02 12.10
CA GLU A 9 19.12 -2.87 10.93
C GLU A 9 18.12 -2.64 9.79
N ASN A 10 16.89 -2.19 10.10
CA ASN A 10 15.83 -2.17 9.12
C ASN A 10 14.73 -1.14 9.45
N TYR A 11 13.84 -0.90 8.49
CA TYR A 11 12.65 -0.09 8.65
C TYR A 11 11.42 -1.00 8.67
N TYR A 12 10.64 -0.94 9.75
CA TYR A 12 9.48 -1.81 9.97
C TYR A 12 8.19 -1.03 10.06
N ARG A 13 7.10 -1.70 9.71
CA ARG A 13 5.74 -1.27 10.02
C ARG A 13 5.28 -1.95 11.30
N PHE A 14 4.93 -1.13 12.29
CA PHE A 14 4.43 -1.56 13.59
C PHE A 14 2.93 -1.35 13.72
N TYR A 15 2.31 -2.13 14.58
CA TYR A 15 0.95 -1.91 15.03
C TYR A 15 0.85 -2.00 16.55
N CYS A 16 -0.17 -1.35 17.10
CA CYS A 16 -0.56 -1.47 18.50
C CYS A 16 -2.10 -1.42 18.57
N PRO A 17 -2.76 -2.46 19.08
CA PRO A 17 -4.19 -2.43 19.31
C PRO A 17 -4.56 -1.31 20.30
N PHE A 18 -5.71 -0.68 20.08
CA PHE A 18 -6.25 0.31 21.00
C PHE A 18 -7.71 -0.03 21.29
N ALA A 19 -7.99 -0.37 22.55
CA ALA A 19 -9.34 -0.65 23.00
C ALA A 19 -10.07 0.66 23.35
N LEU A 20 -11.06 1.03 22.54
CA LEU A 20 -11.83 2.27 22.73
C LEU A 20 -12.59 2.32 24.04
N SER A 21 -13.14 1.18 24.49
CA SER A 21 -13.94 1.08 25.69
C SER A 21 -13.15 1.34 26.97
N THR A 22 -11.93 0.84 27.02
CA THR A 22 -11.02 0.96 28.19
C THR A 22 -9.98 2.05 28.02
N LYS A 23 -9.83 2.60 26.82
CA LYS A 23 -8.78 3.58 26.43
C LYS A 23 -7.35 3.04 26.70
N THR A 24 -7.16 1.74 26.51
CA THR A 24 -5.87 1.08 26.75
C THR A 24 -5.20 0.67 25.43
N LEU A 25 -3.88 0.72 25.42
CA LEU A 25 -3.03 0.17 24.38
C LEU A 25 -2.72 -1.30 24.67
N GLY A 26 -2.74 -2.13 23.63
CA GLY A 26 -2.26 -3.51 23.70
C GLY A 26 -0.76 -3.61 23.47
N GLU A 27 -0.28 -4.83 23.22
CA GLU A 27 1.13 -5.06 22.91
C GLU A 27 1.49 -4.56 21.51
N ILE A 28 2.70 -4.01 21.39
CA ILE A 28 3.26 -3.57 20.11
C ILE A 28 3.73 -4.81 19.34
N GLY A 29 3.28 -4.92 18.09
CA GLY A 29 3.72 -5.97 17.17
C GLY A 29 4.24 -5.40 15.86
N VAL A 30 4.96 -6.23 15.11
CA VAL A 30 5.38 -5.94 13.73
C VAL A 30 4.32 -6.46 12.77
N ASN A 31 3.85 -5.62 11.86
CA ASN A 31 2.98 -6.07 10.77
C ASN A 31 3.68 -7.11 9.91
N ARG A 32 2.89 -7.94 9.22
CA ARG A 32 3.35 -8.96 8.29
C ARG A 32 3.04 -8.54 6.86
N PHE A 33 3.93 -8.87 5.94
CA PHE A 33 3.75 -8.71 4.51
C PHE A 33 3.66 -10.09 3.85
N LYS A 34 2.58 -10.32 3.11
CA LYS A 34 2.26 -11.63 2.51
C LYS A 34 2.19 -11.52 0.99
N VAL A 35 2.83 -12.47 0.31
CA VAL A 35 2.73 -12.68 -1.14
C VAL A 35 2.49 -14.19 -1.37
N GLY A 36 1.35 -14.55 -1.92
CA GLY A 36 0.99 -15.97 -2.05
C GLY A 36 0.98 -16.67 -0.69
N ASN A 37 1.85 -17.67 -0.52
CA ASN A 37 2.02 -18.38 0.75
C ASN A 37 3.20 -17.88 1.60
N THR A 38 4.02 -16.98 1.07
CA THR A 38 5.16 -16.39 1.78
C THR A 38 4.71 -15.28 2.70
N VAL A 39 5.08 -15.36 3.97
CA VAL A 39 4.77 -14.35 4.99
C VAL A 39 6.04 -13.92 5.70
N ASN A 40 6.40 -12.65 5.55
CA ASN A 40 7.58 -12.05 6.18
C ASN A 40 7.18 -10.85 7.04
N ASP A 41 8.13 -10.30 7.79
CA ASP A 41 7.92 -9.02 8.45
C ASP A 41 7.66 -7.91 7.43
N PHE A 42 6.79 -6.98 7.77
CA PHE A 42 6.53 -5.81 6.94
C PHE A 42 7.71 -4.83 7.08
N SER A 43 8.79 -5.16 6.40
CA SER A 43 10.05 -4.42 6.33
C SER A 43 10.53 -4.36 4.89
N VAL A 44 11.51 -3.51 4.61
CA VAL A 44 12.11 -3.43 3.26
C VAL A 44 12.68 -4.78 2.84
N SER A 45 13.42 -5.45 3.72
CA SER A 45 13.99 -6.77 3.43
C SER A 45 12.92 -7.84 3.31
N GLY A 46 11.91 -7.83 4.18
CA GLY A 46 10.80 -8.79 4.14
C GLY A 46 9.95 -8.66 2.88
N ILE A 47 9.67 -7.43 2.43
CA ILE A 47 8.97 -7.19 1.16
C ILE A 47 9.79 -7.73 -0.02
N LYS A 48 11.09 -7.38 -0.10
CA LYS A 48 11.97 -7.85 -1.17
C LYS A 48 12.04 -9.37 -1.24
N SER A 49 12.21 -10.03 -0.10
CA SER A 49 12.26 -11.49 -0.02
C SER A 49 10.94 -12.13 -0.47
N ALA A 50 9.81 -11.64 0.05
CA ALA A 50 8.50 -12.18 -0.29
C ALA A 50 8.17 -12.03 -1.79
N LEU A 51 8.49 -10.89 -2.40
CA LEU A 51 8.31 -10.68 -3.83
C LEU A 51 9.21 -11.60 -4.65
N ALA A 52 10.50 -11.70 -4.29
CA ALA A 52 11.47 -12.53 -4.99
C ALA A 52 11.11 -14.02 -4.96
N GLU A 53 10.70 -14.55 -3.81
CA GLU A 53 10.26 -15.94 -3.63
C GLU A 53 9.02 -16.28 -4.47
N ASN A 54 8.21 -15.28 -4.83
CA ASN A 54 7.04 -15.45 -5.68
C ASN A 54 7.27 -15.02 -7.15
N GLY A 55 8.53 -14.77 -7.54
CA GLY A 55 8.88 -14.38 -8.91
C GLY A 55 8.35 -13.02 -9.35
N ILE A 56 8.00 -12.16 -8.40
CA ILE A 56 7.50 -10.81 -8.67
C ILE A 56 8.68 -9.84 -8.71
N PRO A 57 8.88 -9.10 -9.82
CA PRO A 57 9.96 -8.13 -9.90
C PRO A 57 9.84 -7.05 -8.83
N CYS A 58 10.86 -6.89 -8.02
CA CYS A 58 10.93 -5.82 -7.04
C CYS A 58 11.73 -4.65 -7.61
N LYS A 59 11.07 -3.51 -7.78
CA LYS A 59 11.74 -2.26 -8.17
C LYS A 59 12.62 -1.77 -7.02
N LYS A 60 13.50 -0.80 -7.30
CA LYS A 60 14.40 -0.23 -6.31
C LYS A 60 13.63 0.30 -5.10
N MET A 61 13.98 -0.16 -3.93
CA MET A 61 13.47 0.33 -2.65
C MET A 61 14.58 1.07 -1.91
N TYR A 62 14.20 2.13 -1.18
CA TYR A 62 15.06 2.83 -0.23
C TYR A 62 15.07 2.11 1.13
N SER A 63 15.64 2.77 2.12
CA SER A 63 15.68 2.20 3.48
C SER A 63 14.39 2.41 4.28
N ASP A 64 13.42 3.14 3.73
CA ASP A 64 12.16 3.49 4.38
C ASP A 64 10.95 2.87 3.70
N ILE A 65 9.86 2.75 4.42
CA ILE A 65 8.56 2.31 3.92
C ILE A 65 7.54 3.39 4.21
N GLY A 66 6.90 3.88 3.16
CA GLY A 66 5.76 4.76 3.30
C GLY A 66 4.45 3.98 3.39
N ILE A 67 3.53 4.48 4.21
CA ILE A 67 2.19 3.93 4.36
C ILE A 67 1.19 5.04 4.23
N MET A 68 0.12 4.78 3.50
CA MET A 68 -1.01 5.69 3.45
C MET A 68 -1.91 5.52 4.67
N GLN A 69 -2.38 6.63 5.18
CA GLN A 69 -3.13 6.66 6.45
C GLN A 69 -4.60 6.31 6.28
N LYS A 70 -5.17 6.59 5.11
CA LYS A 70 -6.58 6.32 4.85
C LYS A 70 -6.75 4.92 4.30
N LEU A 71 -7.68 4.19 4.90
CA LEU A 71 -8.10 2.87 4.45
C LEU A 71 -9.47 2.98 3.78
N SER A 72 -9.65 2.24 2.70
CA SER A 72 -10.96 1.94 2.14
C SER A 72 -11.25 0.46 2.32
N SER A 73 -12.51 0.04 2.28
CA SER A 73 -12.86 -1.35 2.51
C SER A 73 -13.94 -1.84 1.58
N ARG A 74 -13.95 -3.17 1.36
CA ARG A 74 -15.05 -3.88 0.69
C ARG A 74 -15.28 -5.24 1.35
N VAL A 75 -16.45 -5.79 1.15
CA VAL A 75 -16.77 -7.16 1.56
C VAL A 75 -16.47 -8.11 0.40
N GLU A 76 -15.66 -9.15 0.66
CA GLU A 76 -15.35 -10.25 -0.27
C GLU A 76 -15.72 -11.56 0.43
N ASN A 77 -16.65 -12.33 -0.14
CA ASN A 77 -17.11 -13.62 0.42
C ASN A 77 -17.54 -13.57 1.88
N GLY A 78 -18.20 -12.47 2.29
CA GLY A 78 -18.66 -12.27 3.67
C GLY A 78 -17.60 -11.73 4.64
N GLU A 79 -16.34 -11.58 4.22
CA GLU A 79 -15.26 -10.99 5.02
C GLU A 79 -14.96 -9.55 4.57
N THR A 80 -14.67 -8.68 5.52
CA THR A 80 -14.26 -7.30 5.21
C THR A 80 -12.76 -7.24 4.98
N TYR A 81 -12.36 -6.76 3.82
CA TYR A 81 -10.98 -6.43 3.49
C TYR A 81 -10.76 -4.92 3.47
N TYR A 82 -9.69 -4.49 4.10
CA TYR A 82 -9.20 -3.11 4.09
C TYR A 82 -8.09 -2.98 3.06
N PHE A 83 -8.14 -1.95 2.25
CA PHE A 83 -7.15 -1.65 1.21
C PHE A 83 -6.34 -0.43 1.58
N SER A 84 -5.06 -0.49 1.28
CA SER A 84 -4.10 0.60 1.47
C SER A 84 -3.05 0.58 0.36
N GLY A 85 -2.33 1.67 0.22
CA GLY A 85 -1.10 1.72 -0.56
C GLY A 85 0.14 1.62 0.33
N THR A 86 1.21 1.08 -0.23
CA THR A 86 2.55 1.11 0.36
C THR A 86 3.58 1.49 -0.69
N TYR A 87 4.68 2.14 -0.29
CA TYR A 87 5.71 2.58 -1.22
C TYR A 87 7.09 2.64 -0.55
N SER A 88 8.13 2.54 -1.39
CA SER A 88 9.53 2.77 -1.02
C SER A 88 10.35 2.99 -2.30
N GLY A 89 10.89 4.16 -2.51
CA GLY A 89 11.60 4.48 -3.75
C GLY A 89 10.73 4.25 -4.99
N ASP A 90 11.19 3.39 -5.90
CA ASP A 90 10.45 3.07 -7.14
C ASP A 90 9.38 1.98 -6.94
N PHE A 91 9.35 1.35 -5.77
CA PHE A 91 8.32 0.39 -5.41
C PHE A 91 7.07 1.10 -4.90
N THR A 92 5.93 0.76 -5.48
CA THR A 92 4.61 1.18 -4.98
C THR A 92 3.60 0.09 -5.27
N ALA A 93 2.73 -0.22 -4.32
CA ALA A 93 1.80 -1.34 -4.46
C ALA A 93 0.47 -1.10 -3.73
N ILE A 94 -0.57 -1.76 -4.22
CA ILE A 94 -1.81 -1.98 -3.48
C ILE A 94 -1.60 -3.17 -2.57
N ILE A 95 -2.01 -3.02 -1.32
CA ILE A 95 -2.05 -4.07 -0.30
C ILE A 95 -3.43 -4.16 0.31
N LYS A 96 -3.83 -5.35 0.76
CA LYS A 96 -5.09 -5.55 1.49
C LYS A 96 -4.89 -6.38 2.76
N SER A 97 -5.78 -6.21 3.71
CA SER A 97 -5.76 -6.96 4.98
C SER A 97 -7.16 -7.14 5.51
N LYS A 98 -7.43 -8.25 6.21
CA LYS A 98 -8.67 -8.47 6.94
C LYS A 98 -8.51 -8.30 8.46
N ASP A 99 -7.30 -8.34 8.96
CA ASP A 99 -6.96 -8.26 10.39
C ASP A 99 -6.17 -7.00 10.77
N LEU A 100 -5.74 -6.19 9.77
CA LEU A 100 -4.87 -5.02 9.91
C LEU A 100 -3.47 -5.36 10.44
N ILE A 101 -3.13 -6.63 10.54
CA ILE A 101 -1.84 -7.15 10.98
C ILE A 101 -1.07 -7.74 9.81
N THR A 102 -1.71 -8.64 9.05
CA THR A 102 -1.15 -9.27 7.85
C THR A 102 -1.66 -8.58 6.61
N TRP A 103 -0.75 -7.98 5.85
CA TRP A 103 -1.04 -7.25 4.63
C TRP A 103 -0.64 -8.05 3.41
N GLU A 104 -1.62 -8.44 2.63
CA GLU A 104 -1.43 -9.19 1.40
C GLU A 104 -1.11 -8.24 0.23
N TYR A 105 -0.08 -8.56 -0.52
CA TYR A 105 0.22 -7.92 -1.79
C TYR A 105 -0.92 -8.19 -2.80
N VAL A 106 -1.39 -7.14 -3.45
CA VAL A 106 -2.41 -7.25 -4.49
C VAL A 106 -1.78 -7.06 -5.86
N SER A 107 -1.20 -5.88 -6.10
CA SER A 107 -0.60 -5.55 -7.39
C SER A 107 0.27 -4.29 -7.28
N GLN A 108 1.19 -4.13 -8.22
CA GLN A 108 1.97 -2.91 -8.44
C GLN A 108 1.79 -2.41 -9.86
N PRO A 109 1.68 -1.09 -10.09
CA PRO A 109 1.68 -0.54 -11.43
C PRO A 109 3.08 -0.63 -12.04
N ASP A 110 3.19 -1.27 -13.19
CA ASP A 110 4.46 -1.48 -13.92
C ASP A 110 4.70 -0.43 -15.01
N PHE A 111 3.66 0.32 -15.37
CA PHE A 111 3.67 1.31 -16.44
C PHE A 111 4.28 2.67 -16.04
N ILE A 112 4.52 2.91 -14.76
CA ILE A 112 5.19 4.11 -14.26
C ILE A 112 6.63 3.72 -13.91
N ASN A 113 7.59 4.22 -14.65
CA ASN A 113 8.99 3.78 -14.55
C ASN A 113 9.85 4.62 -13.60
N ASP A 114 9.40 5.83 -13.25
CA ASP A 114 10.15 6.76 -12.42
C ASP A 114 9.84 6.60 -10.94
N SER A 115 10.62 7.26 -10.08
CA SER A 115 10.45 7.22 -8.61
C SER A 115 9.02 7.59 -8.20
N LYS A 116 8.42 6.67 -7.49
CA LYS A 116 7.04 6.76 -7.02
C LYS A 116 7.05 6.93 -5.52
N TRP A 117 6.34 7.94 -5.06
CA TRP A 117 6.26 8.25 -3.65
C TRP A 117 4.86 8.00 -3.10
N GLU A 118 4.35 8.90 -2.31
CA GLU A 118 3.07 8.74 -1.67
C GLU A 118 1.98 8.36 -2.67
N ASN A 119 1.21 7.39 -2.31
CA ASN A 119 0.07 6.90 -3.05
C ASN A 119 -1.20 7.01 -2.22
N ALA A 120 -2.36 6.93 -2.86
CA ALA A 120 -3.65 6.79 -2.20
C ALA A 120 -4.44 5.69 -2.89
N THR A 121 -5.28 5.02 -2.12
CA THR A 121 -6.16 3.96 -2.62
C THR A 121 -7.60 4.22 -2.20
N TYR A 122 -8.53 3.90 -3.10
CA TYR A 122 -9.95 3.88 -2.78
C TYR A 122 -10.63 2.73 -3.52
N VAL A 123 -11.22 1.80 -2.77
CA VAL A 123 -11.95 0.68 -3.38
C VAL A 123 -13.42 1.06 -3.57
N LEU A 124 -13.92 0.86 -4.79
CA LEU A 124 -15.32 1.03 -5.14
C LEU A 124 -15.74 -0.04 -6.15
N GLY A 125 -16.71 -0.85 -5.78
CA GLY A 125 -17.10 -2.02 -6.57
C GLY A 125 -15.91 -2.96 -6.76
N ASP A 126 -15.61 -3.33 -8.00
CA ASP A 126 -14.52 -4.22 -8.36
C ASP A 126 -13.21 -3.51 -8.70
N LYS A 127 -13.13 -2.20 -8.50
CA LYS A 127 -11.93 -1.42 -8.80
C LYS A 127 -11.30 -0.84 -7.54
N VAL A 128 -9.97 -0.84 -7.51
CA VAL A 128 -9.17 -0.07 -6.57
C VAL A 128 -8.60 1.11 -7.34
N TYR A 129 -9.19 2.28 -7.14
CA TYR A 129 -8.65 3.54 -7.65
C TYR A 129 -7.34 3.83 -6.96
N TYR A 130 -6.37 4.25 -7.72
CA TYR A 130 -5.00 4.41 -7.28
C TYR A 130 -4.41 5.72 -7.78
N PHE A 131 -4.02 6.56 -6.86
CA PHE A 131 -3.24 7.76 -7.12
C PHE A 131 -1.81 7.52 -6.67
N VAL A 132 -0.83 7.99 -7.45
CA VAL A 132 0.57 7.96 -7.05
C VAL A 132 1.26 9.25 -7.48
N ARG A 133 2.01 9.82 -6.56
CA ARG A 133 2.85 10.98 -6.81
C ARG A 133 4.17 10.56 -7.46
N GLN A 134 4.59 11.28 -8.49
CA GLN A 134 5.92 11.18 -9.05
C GLN A 134 6.83 12.27 -8.47
N GLN A 135 8.04 11.92 -8.05
CA GLN A 135 8.93 12.85 -7.36
C GLN A 135 9.96 13.51 -8.29
N ASP A 136 10.53 12.77 -9.23
CA ASP A 136 11.83 13.15 -9.78
C ASP A 136 11.79 14.07 -11.00
N THR A 137 11.09 13.74 -12.08
CA THR A 137 11.24 14.47 -13.34
C THR A 137 10.13 15.47 -13.62
N ASN A 138 8.90 15.05 -13.59
CA ASN A 138 7.78 15.89 -14.02
C ASN A 138 6.94 16.45 -12.87
N LYS A 139 7.18 15.99 -11.64
CA LYS A 139 6.44 16.42 -10.42
C LYS A 139 4.92 16.41 -10.62
N CYS A 140 4.41 15.36 -11.22
CA CYS A 140 2.99 15.15 -11.49
C CYS A 140 2.42 14.06 -10.58
N GLY A 141 1.13 13.84 -10.70
CA GLY A 141 0.44 12.67 -10.15
C GLY A 141 -0.08 11.80 -11.28
N PHE A 142 -0.21 10.51 -11.01
CA PHE A 142 -0.89 9.57 -11.90
C PHE A 142 -2.12 9.01 -11.22
N LEU A 143 -3.24 9.04 -11.91
CA LEU A 143 -4.48 8.41 -11.51
C LEU A 143 -4.76 7.22 -12.41
N THR A 144 -5.04 6.08 -11.81
CA THR A 144 -5.40 4.84 -12.50
C THR A 144 -6.34 4.02 -11.64
N ALA A 145 -6.73 2.83 -12.09
CA ALA A 145 -7.45 1.86 -11.29
C ALA A 145 -6.99 0.44 -11.60
N TYR A 146 -6.97 -0.40 -10.58
CA TYR A 146 -6.76 -1.83 -10.70
C TYR A 146 -8.08 -2.56 -10.58
N ASN A 147 -8.39 -3.41 -11.55
CA ASN A 147 -9.60 -4.23 -11.55
C ASN A 147 -9.31 -5.56 -10.85
N LEU A 148 -10.01 -5.82 -9.74
CA LEU A 148 -9.82 -7.00 -8.89
C LEU A 148 -10.34 -8.30 -9.53
N LEU A 149 -11.24 -8.22 -10.52
CA LEU A 149 -11.78 -9.41 -11.22
C LEU A 149 -10.88 -9.84 -12.37
N THR A 150 -10.39 -8.88 -13.16
CA THR A 150 -9.58 -9.15 -14.34
C THR A 150 -8.09 -9.14 -14.07
N ASN A 151 -7.68 -8.67 -12.91
CA ASN A 151 -6.28 -8.46 -12.52
C ASN A 151 -5.51 -7.56 -13.50
N THR A 152 -6.16 -6.49 -13.96
CA THR A 152 -5.59 -5.55 -14.94
C THR A 152 -5.63 -4.13 -14.43
N TRP A 153 -4.64 -3.33 -14.86
CA TRP A 153 -4.61 -1.89 -14.63
C TRP A 153 -5.27 -1.13 -15.79
N ASP A 154 -6.05 -0.10 -15.46
CA ASP A 154 -6.51 0.89 -16.43
C ASP A 154 -5.34 1.75 -16.91
N ARG A 155 -5.45 2.33 -18.10
CA ARG A 155 -4.47 3.29 -18.58
C ARG A 155 -4.38 4.48 -17.62
N PRO A 156 -3.16 4.86 -17.17
CA PRO A 156 -3.01 5.98 -16.25
C PRO A 156 -3.31 7.32 -16.93
N VAL A 157 -3.86 8.23 -16.13
CA VAL A 157 -4.04 9.64 -16.49
C VAL A 157 -3.05 10.46 -15.66
N GLU A 158 -2.27 11.28 -16.34
CA GLU A 158 -1.36 12.22 -15.70
C GLU A 158 -2.12 13.45 -15.21
N ILE A 159 -1.83 13.87 -13.98
CA ILE A 159 -2.35 15.08 -13.37
C ILE A 159 -1.18 16.05 -13.21
N GLU A 160 -1.13 17.05 -14.06
CA GLU A 160 -0.08 18.08 -14.05
C GLU A 160 -0.09 18.84 -12.71
N ASP A 161 1.08 19.33 -12.30
CA ASP A 161 1.29 20.12 -11.07
C ASP A 161 0.85 19.44 -9.76
N CYS A 162 0.54 18.17 -9.78
CA CYS A 162 0.16 17.40 -8.59
C CYS A 162 1.41 16.87 -7.87
N GLN A 163 2.06 17.71 -7.09
CA GLN A 163 3.37 17.45 -6.47
C GLN A 163 3.32 16.99 -5.01
N SER A 164 2.13 16.73 -4.48
CA SER A 164 1.96 16.39 -3.07
C SER A 164 1.11 15.15 -2.88
N ARG A 165 0.93 14.76 -1.63
CA ARG A 165 0.01 13.68 -1.26
C ARG A 165 -1.38 13.98 -1.78
N GLY A 166 -1.95 13.03 -2.51
CA GLY A 166 -3.36 13.02 -2.86
C GLY A 166 -4.14 12.12 -1.91
N ASP A 167 -5.44 12.31 -1.88
CA ASP A 167 -6.38 11.40 -1.24
C ASP A 167 -7.69 11.36 -2.04
N PHE A 168 -8.48 10.31 -1.83
CA PHE A 168 -9.78 10.15 -2.47
C PHE A 168 -10.89 10.58 -1.54
N ILE A 169 -11.84 11.31 -2.11
CA ILE A 169 -13.11 11.63 -1.46
C ILE A 169 -14.23 11.08 -2.34
N TYR A 170 -15.07 10.23 -1.77
CA TYR A 170 -16.30 9.84 -2.45
C TYR A 170 -17.31 10.98 -2.35
N TYR A 171 -17.72 11.49 -3.49
CA TYR A 171 -18.80 12.47 -3.60
C TYR A 171 -19.95 11.83 -4.38
N LYS A 172 -21.12 11.86 -3.81
CA LYS A 172 -22.36 11.39 -4.45
C LYS A 172 -23.12 12.59 -4.97
N ASP A 173 -23.34 12.63 -6.30
CA ASP A 173 -24.22 13.59 -6.95
C ASP A 173 -25.69 13.33 -6.60
#